data_d3598cba766813d5a784444a33990a17
#
_entry.id   d3598cba766813d5a784444a33990a17
#
_cell.length_a   1.000
_cell.length_b   1.000
_cell.length_c   1.000
_cell.angle_alpha   90.00
_cell.angle_beta   90.00
_cell.angle_gamma   90.00
#
_symmetry.space_group_name_H-M   'P 1'
#
loop_
_entity.id
_entity.type
_entity.pdbx_description
1 polymer ?
#
loop_
_entity_poly.entity_id
_entity_poly.type
_entity_poly.pdbx_seq_one_letter_code
_entity_poly.pdbx_strand_id
1 'polypeptide(L)'
;MTISKPLITVFLLASTSFSSLAALTFQTYNPGENGVFPVSSTLISGEKQAILIDAQFGTKDGQALVDMIKQSGKELKAIYISAGDPDYYFGLEPLVAAFPNVDVLASQAIVEHIKSTKDAKLQFWGPILGESAPNKIIVPKIFDHHEFSLEGDKIEVKELNTHQAYLWVPSEKTIVGGVAVVSGMHVWTADSQTPKARGEWVQALEKMQMLKPKKVIPGHYFADIPQGVEAVKFTKTYLEKFEQAISTSKDSAQVVSKMVTAYPALPGKEDLELSAQVNMGERTW
;
A
#
# COMPACT_ATOMS: atom_id res chain seq x y z
N MET A 1 43.53 67.90 -27.11
CA MET A 1 42.58 67.67 -25.97
C MET A 1 41.60 66.58 -26.37
N THR A 2 41.93 65.34 -26.06
CA THR A 2 41.20 64.16 -26.50
C THR A 2 40.38 63.65 -25.32
N ILE A 3 39.04 63.70 -25.43
CA ILE A 3 38.08 63.25 -24.41
C ILE A 3 37.77 61.82 -24.70
N SER A 4 38.25 60.89 -23.84
CA SER A 4 37.92 59.52 -23.89
C SER A 4 36.57 59.27 -23.11
N LYS A 5 35.58 58.63 -23.77
CA LYS A 5 34.32 58.25 -23.19
C LYS A 5 34.48 56.90 -22.47
N PRO A 6 33.94 56.71 -21.25
CA PRO A 6 33.96 55.42 -20.59
C PRO A 6 32.91 54.51 -21.21
N LEU A 7 33.31 53.27 -21.49
CA LEU A 7 32.40 52.14 -21.89
C LEU A 7 31.78 51.54 -20.63
N ILE A 8 30.48 51.71 -20.44
CA ILE A 8 29.73 51.06 -19.35
C ILE A 8 29.31 49.67 -19.84
N THR A 9 29.96 48.65 -19.32
CA THR A 9 29.57 47.25 -19.53
C THR A 9 28.47 46.88 -18.55
N VAL A 10 27.24 46.73 -19.05
CA VAL A 10 26.10 46.23 -18.25
C VAL A 10 26.18 44.71 -18.18
N PHE A 11 26.48 44.16 -17.02
CA PHE A 11 26.37 42.74 -16.74
C PHE A 11 24.88 42.40 -16.47
N LEU A 12 24.25 41.71 -17.43
CA LEU A 12 22.93 41.09 -17.20
C LEU A 12 23.13 39.82 -16.36
N LEU A 13 22.82 39.89 -15.08
CA LEU A 13 22.69 38.72 -14.23
C LEU A 13 21.40 38.00 -14.60
N ALA A 14 21.51 36.90 -15.35
CA ALA A 14 20.41 35.98 -15.58
C ALA A 14 20.13 35.22 -14.27
N SER A 15 19.10 35.63 -13.56
CA SER A 15 18.59 34.90 -12.39
C SER A 15 17.93 33.62 -12.88
N THR A 16 18.61 32.48 -12.83
CA THR A 16 18.00 31.17 -12.98
C THR A 16 17.19 30.87 -11.71
N SER A 17 15.89 31.09 -11.79
CA SER A 17 14.96 30.63 -10.75
C SER A 17 14.95 29.09 -10.78
N PHE A 18 15.69 28.47 -9.87
CA PHE A 18 15.47 27.07 -9.54
C PHE A 18 14.10 26.98 -8.84
N SER A 19 13.06 26.54 -9.55
CA SER A 19 11.83 26.12 -8.90
C SER A 19 12.20 24.91 -8.04
N SER A 20 12.30 25.10 -6.72
CA SER A 20 12.31 24.00 -5.77
C SER A 20 10.98 23.29 -5.94
N LEU A 21 10.99 22.04 -6.37
CA LEU A 21 9.81 21.17 -6.31
C LEU A 21 9.38 21.14 -4.83
N ALA A 22 8.11 21.40 -4.58
CA ALA A 22 7.57 21.27 -3.23
C ALA A 22 7.61 19.80 -2.83
N ALA A 23 8.08 19.48 -1.62
CA ALA A 23 8.12 18.11 -1.12
C ALA A 23 6.72 17.47 -1.15
N LEU A 24 6.65 16.22 -1.60
CA LEU A 24 5.39 15.47 -1.58
C LEU A 24 4.95 15.18 -0.13
N THR A 25 3.66 15.29 0.12
CA THR A 25 3.05 14.96 1.41
C THR A 25 2.27 13.65 1.34
N PHE A 26 2.17 12.95 2.46
CA PHE A 26 1.52 11.65 2.57
C PHE A 26 0.49 11.72 3.69
N GLN A 27 -0.78 11.70 3.33
CA GLN A 27 -1.89 11.62 4.28
C GLN A 27 -2.47 10.21 4.22
N THR A 28 -2.41 9.48 5.31
CA THR A 28 -2.84 8.08 5.39
C THR A 28 -4.15 7.98 6.18
N TYR A 29 -5.09 7.25 5.63
CA TYR A 29 -6.29 6.78 6.30
C TYR A 29 -6.13 5.29 6.65
N ASN A 30 -6.52 4.93 7.86
CA ASN A 30 -6.60 3.55 8.34
C ASN A 30 -7.76 3.49 9.34
N PRO A 31 -8.75 2.61 9.18
CA PRO A 31 -9.90 2.51 10.09
C PRO A 31 -9.53 1.97 11.47
N GLY A 32 -8.33 1.38 11.62
CA GLY A 32 -7.88 0.77 12.87
C GLY A 32 -8.82 -0.33 13.36
N GLU A 33 -9.16 -0.29 14.65
CA GLU A 33 -10.07 -1.25 15.29
C GLU A 33 -11.53 -1.13 14.85
N ASN A 34 -11.90 -0.04 14.14
CA ASN A 34 -13.26 0.16 13.64
C ASN A 34 -13.49 -0.49 12.27
N GLY A 35 -12.45 -0.96 11.62
CA GLY A 35 -12.52 -1.68 10.34
C GLY A 35 -12.52 -3.18 10.53
N VAL A 36 -12.95 -3.93 9.50
CA VAL A 36 -12.77 -5.38 9.45
C VAL A 36 -11.29 -5.72 9.39
N PHE A 37 -10.53 -4.94 8.61
CA PHE A 37 -9.07 -4.98 8.56
C PHE A 37 -8.48 -3.58 8.72
N PRO A 38 -7.35 -3.43 9.43
CA PRO A 38 -6.65 -2.15 9.58
C PRO A 38 -5.78 -1.86 8.34
N VAL A 39 -6.43 -1.80 7.17
CA VAL A 39 -5.79 -1.52 5.89
C VAL A 39 -5.54 -0.03 5.69
N SER A 40 -4.43 0.33 5.07
CA SER A 40 -4.08 1.71 4.80
C SER A 40 -4.42 2.14 3.38
N SER A 41 -4.93 3.36 3.23
CA SER A 41 -4.97 4.09 1.96
C SER A 41 -4.22 5.41 2.11
N THR A 42 -3.44 5.81 1.11
CA THR A 42 -2.59 6.99 1.22
C THR A 42 -2.81 7.96 0.07
N LEU A 43 -3.14 9.21 0.41
CA LEU A 43 -3.15 10.32 -0.53
C LEU A 43 -1.74 10.93 -0.60
N ILE A 44 -1.08 10.79 -1.75
CA ILE A 44 0.19 11.43 -2.07
C ILE A 44 -0.11 12.74 -2.77
N SER A 45 0.30 13.87 -2.18
CA SER A 45 -0.03 15.20 -2.68
C SER A 45 1.20 16.05 -2.95
N GLY A 46 1.23 16.67 -4.12
CA GLY A 46 2.10 17.79 -4.46
C GLY A 46 1.48 19.13 -4.09
N GLU A 47 1.88 20.19 -4.78
CA GLU A 47 1.35 21.55 -4.56
C GLU A 47 -0.12 21.66 -4.98
N LYS A 48 -0.51 21.10 -6.12
CA LYS A 48 -1.84 21.23 -6.74
C LYS A 48 -2.54 19.89 -6.98
N GLN A 49 -1.78 18.81 -7.16
CA GLN A 49 -2.27 17.52 -7.62
C GLN A 49 -2.05 16.45 -6.55
N ALA A 50 -2.85 15.37 -6.62
CA ALA A 50 -2.70 14.22 -5.76
C ALA A 50 -2.99 12.91 -6.50
N ILE A 51 -2.44 11.81 -5.98
CA ILE A 51 -2.74 10.44 -6.36
C ILE A 51 -3.17 9.70 -5.09
N LEU A 52 -4.30 8.98 -5.14
CA LEU A 52 -4.72 8.10 -4.07
C LEU A 52 -4.16 6.69 -4.32
N ILE A 53 -3.55 6.12 -3.30
CA ILE A 53 -3.12 4.73 -3.28
C ILE A 53 -4.07 3.95 -2.39
N ASP A 54 -4.72 2.94 -3.00
CA ASP A 54 -5.72 2.05 -2.41
C ASP A 54 -7.01 2.71 -1.93
N ALA A 55 -8.09 1.93 -1.86
CA ALA A 55 -9.45 2.47 -1.75
C ALA A 55 -10.28 1.90 -0.59
N GLN A 56 -9.66 1.16 0.34
CA GLN A 56 -10.31 0.59 1.51
C GLN A 56 -11.26 -0.59 1.22
N PHE A 57 -11.70 -1.27 2.30
CA PHE A 57 -12.51 -2.47 2.23
C PHE A 57 -13.99 -2.18 2.04
N GLY A 58 -14.52 -1.14 2.63
CA GLY A 58 -15.95 -0.84 2.58
C GLY A 58 -16.27 0.52 1.97
N THR A 59 -17.50 0.67 1.50
CA THR A 59 -17.98 1.93 0.92
C THR A 59 -17.99 3.08 1.93
N LYS A 60 -18.19 2.77 3.24
CA LYS A 60 -18.10 3.77 4.32
C LYS A 60 -16.70 4.38 4.41
N ASP A 61 -15.67 3.53 4.37
CA ASP A 61 -14.28 3.99 4.41
C ASP A 61 -13.86 4.63 3.09
N GLY A 62 -14.38 4.13 1.97
CA GLY A 62 -14.27 4.79 0.66
C GLY A 62 -14.85 6.20 0.66
N GLN A 63 -15.98 6.45 1.37
CA GLN A 63 -16.54 7.80 1.56
C GLN A 63 -15.62 8.68 2.41
N ALA A 64 -14.98 8.13 3.45
CA ALA A 64 -13.98 8.87 4.24
C ALA A 64 -12.78 9.31 3.37
N LEU A 65 -12.37 8.47 2.42
CA LEU A 65 -11.35 8.85 1.42
C LEU A 65 -11.82 9.98 0.49
N VAL A 66 -13.08 9.97 0.05
CA VAL A 66 -13.67 11.08 -0.72
C VAL A 66 -13.55 12.38 0.05
N ASP A 67 -13.89 12.36 1.34
CA ASP A 67 -13.85 13.54 2.21
C ASP A 67 -12.40 14.00 2.42
N MET A 68 -11.46 13.10 2.63
CA MET A 68 -10.03 13.38 2.74
C MET A 68 -9.49 14.05 1.47
N ILE A 69 -9.84 13.55 0.28
CA ILE A 69 -9.41 14.12 -0.99
C ILE A 69 -9.98 15.54 -1.16
N LYS A 70 -11.29 15.73 -0.90
CA LYS A 70 -11.92 17.05 -0.97
C LYS A 70 -11.31 18.06 0.01
N GLN A 71 -11.03 17.64 1.24
CA GLN A 71 -10.39 18.48 2.25
C GLN A 71 -8.96 18.87 1.88
N SER A 72 -8.24 18.05 1.14
CA SER A 72 -6.89 18.37 0.66
C SER A 72 -6.88 19.57 -0.30
N GLY A 73 -8.01 19.86 -0.97
CA GLY A 73 -8.11 20.90 -2.00
C GLY A 73 -7.29 20.60 -3.26
N LYS A 74 -6.77 19.38 -3.41
CA LYS A 74 -5.93 18.97 -4.55
C LYS A 74 -6.77 18.37 -5.68
N GLU A 75 -6.28 18.51 -6.91
CA GLU A 75 -6.82 17.82 -8.07
C GLU A 75 -6.39 16.35 -8.03
N LEU A 76 -7.35 15.43 -7.88
CA LEU A 76 -7.07 13.99 -7.94
C LEU A 76 -6.76 13.57 -9.38
N LYS A 77 -5.56 13.08 -9.64
CA LYS A 77 -5.09 12.69 -10.98
C LYS A 77 -5.36 11.22 -11.29
N ALA A 78 -5.22 10.36 -10.29
CA ALA A 78 -5.45 8.92 -10.42
C ALA A 78 -5.75 8.29 -9.06
N ILE A 79 -6.37 7.12 -9.10
CA ILE A 79 -6.45 6.17 -8.00
C ILE A 79 -5.68 4.93 -8.44
N TYR A 80 -4.68 4.51 -7.68
CA TYR A 80 -3.90 3.30 -7.97
C TYR A 80 -4.19 2.23 -6.93
N ILE A 81 -4.59 1.05 -7.38
CA ILE A 81 -4.81 -0.13 -6.54
C ILE A 81 -3.55 -0.96 -6.56
N SER A 82 -2.93 -1.11 -5.41
CA SER A 82 -1.62 -1.71 -5.25
C SER A 82 -1.65 -3.21 -4.92
N ALA A 83 -2.82 -3.76 -4.53
CA ALA A 83 -3.02 -5.19 -4.28
C ALA A 83 -4.40 -5.64 -4.79
N GLY A 84 -4.53 -6.95 -5.07
CA GLY A 84 -5.75 -7.54 -5.61
C GLY A 84 -6.72 -8.06 -4.53
N ASP A 85 -6.46 -7.76 -3.26
CA ASP A 85 -7.31 -8.15 -2.14
C ASP A 85 -8.46 -7.16 -1.94
N PRO A 86 -9.65 -7.62 -1.52
CA PRO A 86 -10.87 -6.80 -1.46
C PRO A 86 -10.73 -5.53 -0.63
N ASP A 87 -9.95 -5.57 0.41
CA ASP A 87 -9.71 -4.46 1.33
C ASP A 87 -8.87 -3.32 0.71
N TYR A 88 -8.34 -3.53 -0.50
CA TYR A 88 -7.66 -2.48 -1.27
C TYR A 88 -8.59 -1.80 -2.29
N TYR A 89 -9.73 -2.42 -2.69
CA TYR A 89 -10.51 -1.88 -3.81
C TYR A 89 -12.04 -1.92 -3.66
N PHE A 90 -12.61 -2.58 -2.66
CA PHE A 90 -14.08 -2.63 -2.50
C PHE A 90 -14.69 -1.26 -2.19
N GLY A 91 -13.94 -0.35 -1.55
CA GLY A 91 -14.35 1.01 -1.28
C GLY A 91 -14.34 1.97 -2.49
N LEU A 92 -14.09 1.49 -3.72
CA LEU A 92 -14.00 2.32 -4.92
C LEU A 92 -15.33 2.97 -5.35
N GLU A 93 -16.48 2.38 -5.00
CA GLU A 93 -17.79 2.86 -5.51
C GLU A 93 -18.05 4.35 -5.19
N PRO A 94 -17.94 4.85 -3.95
CA PRO A 94 -18.10 6.27 -3.65
C PRO A 94 -17.01 7.15 -4.28
N LEU A 95 -15.81 6.64 -4.45
CA LEU A 95 -14.71 7.38 -5.06
C LEU A 95 -14.98 7.67 -6.54
N VAL A 96 -15.39 6.65 -7.32
CA VAL A 96 -15.70 6.87 -8.74
C VAL A 96 -16.98 7.68 -8.95
N ALA A 97 -17.92 7.65 -8.00
CA ALA A 97 -19.09 8.51 -8.01
C ALA A 97 -18.73 9.99 -7.77
N ALA A 98 -17.81 10.25 -6.83
CA ALA A 98 -17.37 11.60 -6.49
C ALA A 98 -16.38 12.19 -7.52
N PHE A 99 -15.57 11.32 -8.17
CA PHE A 99 -14.52 11.72 -9.13
C PHE A 99 -14.65 10.93 -10.45
N PRO A 100 -15.74 11.16 -11.24
CA PRO A 100 -16.08 10.30 -12.38
C PRO A 100 -15.09 10.37 -13.56
N ASN A 101 -14.24 11.40 -13.61
CA ASN A 101 -13.25 11.60 -14.66
C ASN A 101 -11.85 11.08 -14.28
N VAL A 102 -11.70 10.53 -13.07
CA VAL A 102 -10.41 10.02 -12.58
C VAL A 102 -10.26 8.54 -12.93
N ASP A 103 -9.13 8.18 -13.50
CA ASP A 103 -8.81 6.79 -13.79
C ASP A 103 -8.47 6.02 -12.51
N VAL A 104 -9.10 4.85 -12.38
CA VAL A 104 -8.72 3.82 -11.40
C VAL A 104 -7.81 2.84 -12.12
N LEU A 105 -6.59 2.68 -11.63
CA LEU A 105 -5.49 1.99 -12.28
C LEU A 105 -4.93 0.88 -11.38
N ALA A 106 -4.45 -0.20 -11.98
CA ALA A 106 -3.67 -1.24 -11.30
C ALA A 106 -2.77 -1.97 -12.31
N SER A 107 -1.79 -2.72 -11.84
CA SER A 107 -0.98 -3.57 -12.73
C SER A 107 -1.84 -4.63 -13.42
N GLN A 108 -1.38 -5.14 -14.55
CA GLN A 108 -2.07 -6.21 -15.28
C GLN A 108 -2.35 -7.42 -14.37
N ALA A 109 -1.36 -7.85 -13.59
CA ALA A 109 -1.51 -8.99 -12.69
C ALA A 109 -2.62 -8.76 -11.64
N ILE A 110 -2.70 -7.56 -11.06
CA ILE A 110 -3.74 -7.19 -10.09
C ILE A 110 -5.12 -7.16 -10.78
N VAL A 111 -5.23 -6.56 -11.96
CA VAL A 111 -6.49 -6.50 -12.71
C VAL A 111 -7.01 -7.90 -13.05
N GLU A 112 -6.13 -8.79 -13.49
CA GLU A 112 -6.48 -10.19 -13.81
C GLU A 112 -6.91 -10.95 -12.56
N HIS A 113 -6.20 -10.79 -11.44
CA HIS A 113 -6.57 -11.38 -10.16
C HIS A 113 -7.94 -10.89 -9.68
N ILE A 114 -8.19 -9.58 -9.70
CA ILE A 114 -9.49 -8.99 -9.34
C ILE A 114 -10.60 -9.57 -10.23
N LYS A 115 -10.42 -9.60 -11.56
CA LYS A 115 -11.41 -10.15 -12.49
C LYS A 115 -11.77 -11.60 -12.18
N SER A 116 -10.79 -12.41 -11.82
CA SER A 116 -10.99 -13.85 -11.56
C SER A 116 -11.60 -14.14 -10.19
N THR A 117 -11.44 -13.25 -9.20
CA THR A 117 -11.82 -13.53 -7.80
C THR A 117 -12.94 -12.67 -7.25
N LYS A 118 -13.23 -11.50 -7.84
CA LYS A 118 -14.12 -10.47 -7.29
C LYS A 118 -15.52 -10.98 -6.88
N ASP A 119 -16.12 -11.87 -7.67
CA ASP A 119 -17.48 -12.34 -7.42
C ASP A 119 -17.52 -13.29 -6.23
N ALA A 120 -16.56 -14.23 -6.13
CA ALA A 120 -16.42 -15.11 -4.98
C ALA A 120 -16.07 -14.34 -3.70
N LYS A 121 -15.15 -13.35 -3.82
CA LYS A 121 -14.78 -12.46 -2.72
C LYS A 121 -15.96 -11.60 -2.25
N LEU A 122 -16.78 -11.07 -3.16
CA LEU A 122 -17.99 -10.32 -2.78
C LEU A 122 -19.03 -11.23 -2.10
N GLN A 123 -19.20 -12.46 -2.59
CA GLN A 123 -20.10 -13.42 -1.96
C GLN A 123 -19.68 -13.77 -0.52
N PHE A 124 -18.36 -13.86 -0.27
CA PHE A 124 -17.83 -14.18 1.05
C PHE A 124 -17.84 -12.97 2.00
N TRP A 125 -17.32 -11.83 1.55
CA TRP A 125 -17.10 -10.65 2.38
C TRP A 125 -18.30 -9.73 2.48
N GLY A 126 -19.23 -9.76 1.49
CA GLY A 126 -20.41 -8.90 1.47
C GLY A 126 -21.26 -9.00 2.73
N PRO A 127 -21.62 -10.22 3.21
CA PRO A 127 -22.36 -10.36 4.46
C PRO A 127 -21.63 -9.83 5.71
N ILE A 128 -20.30 -9.87 5.72
CA ILE A 128 -19.46 -9.35 6.82
C ILE A 128 -19.43 -7.83 6.80
N LEU A 129 -19.33 -7.22 5.62
CA LEU A 129 -19.33 -5.77 5.42
C LEU A 129 -20.73 -5.14 5.63
N GLY A 130 -21.82 -5.94 5.46
CA GLY A 130 -23.19 -5.46 5.62
C GLY A 130 -23.49 -4.24 4.74
N GLU A 131 -23.94 -3.14 5.33
CA GLU A 131 -24.26 -1.89 4.61
C GLU A 131 -23.03 -1.22 3.95
N SER A 132 -21.81 -1.59 4.37
CA SER A 132 -20.58 -1.11 3.77
C SER A 132 -20.12 -1.94 2.57
N ALA A 133 -20.83 -3.02 2.22
CA ALA A 133 -20.52 -3.79 1.03
C ALA A 133 -20.79 -2.96 -0.25
N PRO A 134 -19.92 -3.03 -1.28
CA PRO A 134 -20.20 -2.36 -2.54
C PRO A 134 -21.36 -3.02 -3.28
N ASN A 135 -22.21 -2.21 -3.91
CA ASN A 135 -23.26 -2.70 -4.81
C ASN A 135 -22.67 -3.16 -6.15
N LYS A 136 -21.55 -2.57 -6.53
CA LYS A 136 -20.85 -2.83 -7.78
C LYS A 136 -19.33 -2.85 -7.55
N ILE A 137 -18.71 -3.93 -7.97
CA ILE A 137 -17.24 -4.00 -7.99
C ILE A 137 -16.69 -3.18 -9.16
N ILE A 138 -15.83 -2.23 -8.84
CA ILE A 138 -15.10 -1.44 -9.82
C ILE A 138 -13.79 -2.18 -10.12
N VAL A 139 -13.61 -2.57 -11.38
CA VAL A 139 -12.37 -3.20 -11.85
C VAL A 139 -11.45 -2.11 -12.41
N PRO A 140 -10.23 -1.97 -11.90
CA PRO A 140 -9.26 -0.99 -12.41
C PRO A 140 -8.93 -1.20 -13.88
N LYS A 141 -8.52 -0.13 -14.56
CA LYS A 141 -7.87 -0.21 -15.87
C LYS A 141 -6.42 -0.67 -15.71
N ILE A 142 -5.89 -1.34 -16.72
CA ILE A 142 -4.50 -1.76 -16.72
C ILE A 142 -3.58 -0.52 -16.82
N PHE A 143 -2.66 -0.43 -15.88
CA PHE A 143 -1.54 0.50 -15.89
C PHE A 143 -0.30 -0.27 -16.32
N ASP A 144 0.15 -0.03 -17.54
CA ASP A 144 1.26 -0.74 -18.20
C ASP A 144 2.62 -0.03 -18.05
N HIS A 145 2.66 1.02 -17.22
CA HIS A 145 3.87 1.77 -16.91
C HIS A 145 4.46 1.36 -15.56
N HIS A 146 5.73 1.67 -15.37
CA HIS A 146 6.45 1.39 -14.12
C HIS A 146 6.50 2.58 -13.16
N GLU A 147 5.99 3.73 -13.56
CA GLU A 147 6.02 4.97 -12.77
C GLU A 147 4.89 5.92 -13.12
N PHE A 148 4.49 6.70 -12.12
CA PHE A 148 3.68 7.93 -12.27
C PHE A 148 4.60 9.13 -12.18
N SER A 149 4.18 10.25 -12.78
CA SER A 149 4.75 11.56 -12.49
C SER A 149 3.70 12.42 -11.78
N LEU A 150 4.02 12.90 -10.60
CA LEU A 150 3.21 13.86 -9.85
C LEU A 150 4.00 15.16 -9.71
N GLU A 151 3.63 16.18 -10.49
CA GLU A 151 4.29 17.49 -10.52
C GLU A 151 5.82 17.44 -10.72
N GLY A 152 6.30 16.42 -11.47
CA GLY A 152 7.72 16.21 -11.75
C GLY A 152 8.42 15.20 -10.84
N ASP A 153 7.83 14.87 -9.70
CA ASP A 153 8.30 13.78 -8.85
C ASP A 153 7.86 12.42 -9.40
N LYS A 154 8.72 11.42 -9.23
CA LYS A 154 8.45 10.04 -9.64
C LYS A 154 7.84 9.24 -8.49
N ILE A 155 6.83 8.43 -8.82
CA ILE A 155 6.26 7.39 -7.98
C ILE A 155 6.40 6.08 -8.74
N GLU A 156 7.39 5.28 -8.36
CA GLU A 156 7.76 4.06 -9.06
C GLU A 156 6.98 2.86 -8.52
N VAL A 157 6.43 2.01 -9.41
CA VAL A 157 5.82 0.73 -9.04
C VAL A 157 6.90 -0.34 -9.08
N LYS A 158 7.18 -0.93 -7.93
CA LYS A 158 8.17 -2.00 -7.74
C LYS A 158 7.48 -3.36 -7.66
N GLU A 159 8.17 -4.42 -8.06
CA GLU A 159 7.66 -5.81 -8.06
C GLU A 159 6.31 -5.95 -8.80
N LEU A 160 6.11 -5.19 -9.87
CA LEU A 160 4.86 -4.96 -10.61
C LEU A 160 4.04 -6.23 -10.93
N ASN A 161 4.71 -7.36 -11.18
CA ASN A 161 4.08 -8.61 -11.59
C ASN A 161 3.98 -9.63 -10.45
N THR A 162 4.11 -9.20 -9.21
CA THR A 162 4.05 -10.07 -8.03
C THR A 162 2.96 -9.62 -7.07
N HIS A 163 2.55 -10.53 -6.18
CA HIS A 163 1.64 -10.21 -5.08
C HIS A 163 2.26 -9.21 -4.07
N GLN A 164 3.58 -9.06 -4.08
CA GLN A 164 4.33 -8.16 -3.21
C GLN A 164 4.65 -6.80 -3.87
N ALA A 165 3.86 -6.38 -4.87
CA ALA A 165 4.00 -5.07 -5.50
C ALA A 165 3.85 -3.93 -4.47
N TYR A 166 4.62 -2.86 -4.64
CA TYR A 166 4.57 -1.67 -3.79
C TYR A 166 5.02 -0.44 -4.56
N LEU A 167 4.78 0.75 -4.01
CA LEU A 167 5.21 2.01 -4.61
C LEU A 167 6.41 2.58 -3.85
N TRP A 168 7.35 3.13 -4.61
CA TRP A 168 8.53 3.81 -4.12
C TRP A 168 8.55 5.26 -4.60
N VAL A 169 8.68 6.21 -3.68
CA VAL A 169 8.82 7.65 -3.96
C VAL A 169 10.25 8.06 -3.65
N PRO A 170 11.14 8.13 -4.68
CA PRO A 170 12.59 8.34 -4.48
C PRO A 170 12.92 9.68 -3.81
N SER A 171 12.25 10.78 -4.19
CA SER A 171 12.47 12.11 -3.63
C SER A 171 12.27 12.17 -2.12
N GLU A 172 11.26 11.44 -1.62
CA GLU A 172 10.90 11.38 -0.20
C GLU A 172 11.49 10.16 0.52
N LYS A 173 12.12 9.23 -0.21
CA LYS A 173 12.57 7.93 0.30
C LYS A 173 11.46 7.21 1.06
N THR A 174 10.25 7.20 0.47
CA THR A 174 9.04 6.63 1.08
C THR A 174 8.55 5.43 0.30
N ILE A 175 8.24 4.33 1.02
CA ILE A 175 7.51 3.16 0.51
C ILE A 175 6.06 3.28 0.96
N VAL A 176 5.12 2.97 0.06
CA VAL A 176 3.68 3.01 0.30
C VAL A 176 2.94 1.98 -0.56
N GLY A 177 1.79 1.53 -0.09
CA GLY A 177 0.95 0.56 -0.81
C GLY A 177 1.50 -0.86 -0.79
N GLY A 178 0.69 -1.77 -1.31
CA GLY A 178 0.97 -3.21 -1.33
C GLY A 178 0.69 -3.90 0.00
N VAL A 179 0.52 -5.21 -0.09
CA VAL A 179 0.22 -6.08 1.05
C VAL A 179 1.48 -6.56 1.79
N ALA A 180 2.65 -6.30 1.22
CA ALA A 180 3.90 -6.93 1.67
C ALA A 180 4.39 -6.46 3.05
N VAL A 181 3.99 -5.28 3.54
CA VAL A 181 4.44 -4.76 4.82
C VAL A 181 3.28 -4.69 5.82
N VAL A 182 3.44 -5.36 6.94
CA VAL A 182 2.49 -5.41 8.06
C VAL A 182 3.18 -4.92 9.32
N SER A 183 2.47 -4.26 10.23
CA SER A 183 3.03 -3.82 11.51
C SER A 183 2.00 -3.87 12.65
N GLY A 184 2.46 -4.22 13.85
CA GLY A 184 1.67 -4.17 15.07
C GLY A 184 0.54 -5.20 15.15
N MET A 185 0.53 -6.24 14.32
CA MET A 185 -0.46 -7.33 14.32
C MET A 185 0.14 -8.63 13.79
N HIS A 186 -0.55 -9.75 13.99
CA HIS A 186 -0.18 -11.00 13.34
C HIS A 186 -0.32 -10.89 11.82
N VAL A 187 0.64 -11.47 11.09
CA VAL A 187 0.70 -11.37 9.63
C VAL A 187 -0.18 -12.45 9.00
N TRP A 188 -1.07 -12.04 8.11
CA TRP A 188 -1.87 -12.95 7.31
C TRP A 188 -0.99 -13.65 6.26
N THR A 189 -0.93 -14.99 6.33
CA THR A 189 -0.12 -15.81 5.40
C THR A 189 -0.95 -16.85 4.65
N ALA A 190 -2.29 -16.82 4.76
CA ALA A 190 -3.16 -17.79 4.11
C ALA A 190 -3.08 -17.75 2.57
N ASP A 191 -2.77 -16.57 1.98
CA ASP A 191 -2.58 -16.41 0.53
C ASP A 191 -1.14 -16.78 0.08
N SER A 192 -0.21 -16.99 1.01
CA SER A 192 1.18 -17.40 0.75
C SER A 192 1.46 -18.83 1.25
N GLN A 193 0.74 -19.79 0.65
CA GLN A 193 0.62 -21.17 1.18
C GLN A 193 1.87 -22.04 1.03
N THR A 194 2.84 -21.64 0.22
CA THR A 194 4.04 -22.45 -0.05
C THR A 194 5.30 -21.82 0.55
N PRO A 195 6.30 -22.62 0.96
CA PRO A 195 7.61 -22.09 1.36
C PRO A 195 8.24 -21.19 0.30
N LYS A 196 8.02 -21.48 -0.98
CA LYS A 196 8.49 -20.66 -2.10
C LYS A 196 7.84 -19.27 -2.08
N ALA A 197 6.50 -19.21 -1.97
CA ALA A 197 5.78 -17.93 -1.97
C ALA A 197 6.18 -17.07 -0.77
N ARG A 198 6.34 -17.64 0.43
CA ARG A 198 6.82 -16.93 1.62
C ARG A 198 8.29 -16.50 1.48
N GLY A 199 9.12 -17.31 0.83
CA GLY A 199 10.51 -16.95 0.52
C GLY A 199 10.61 -15.79 -0.49
N GLU A 200 9.77 -15.75 -1.51
CA GLU A 200 9.66 -14.63 -2.45
C GLU A 200 9.19 -13.35 -1.73
N TRP A 201 8.28 -13.47 -0.77
CA TRP A 201 7.87 -12.34 0.07
C TRP A 201 9.06 -11.80 0.91
N VAL A 202 9.83 -12.67 1.57
CA VAL A 202 11.03 -12.27 2.29
C VAL A 202 12.02 -11.55 1.37
N GLN A 203 12.24 -12.03 0.13
CA GLN A 203 13.11 -11.37 -0.84
C GLN A 203 12.60 -9.97 -1.23
N ALA A 204 11.29 -9.78 -1.39
CA ALA A 204 10.72 -8.46 -1.66
C ALA A 204 10.99 -7.49 -0.50
N LEU A 205 10.84 -7.95 0.75
CA LEU A 205 11.16 -7.15 1.95
C LEU A 205 12.66 -6.80 2.02
N GLU A 206 13.56 -7.69 1.60
CA GLU A 206 15.00 -7.41 1.50
C GLU A 206 15.30 -6.34 0.45
N LYS A 207 14.64 -6.39 -0.72
CA LYS A 207 14.75 -5.34 -1.73
C LYS A 207 14.26 -3.98 -1.20
N MET A 208 13.16 -3.96 -0.43
CA MET A 208 12.69 -2.74 0.24
C MET A 208 13.76 -2.16 1.19
N GLN A 209 14.42 -3.01 1.98
CA GLN A 209 15.51 -2.57 2.89
C GLN A 209 16.69 -1.99 2.13
N MET A 210 17.04 -2.54 0.96
CA MET A 210 18.14 -2.03 0.12
C MET A 210 17.86 -0.62 -0.42
N LEU A 211 16.61 -0.19 -0.59
CA LEU A 211 16.24 1.18 -0.94
C LEU A 211 16.56 2.19 0.15
N LYS A 212 16.84 1.75 1.39
CA LYS A 212 17.11 2.60 2.57
C LYS A 212 16.01 3.66 2.78
N PRO A 213 14.73 3.24 2.86
CA PRO A 213 13.64 4.18 3.01
C PRO A 213 13.77 4.96 4.33
N LYS A 214 13.36 6.23 4.30
CA LYS A 214 13.18 7.04 5.51
C LYS A 214 11.82 6.80 6.14
N LYS A 215 10.81 6.46 5.33
CA LYS A 215 9.45 6.19 5.74
C LYS A 215 8.91 4.96 5.00
N VAL A 216 8.20 4.12 5.72
CA VAL A 216 7.44 3.00 5.15
C VAL A 216 6.03 3.07 5.73
N ILE A 217 5.03 3.19 4.86
CA ILE A 217 3.62 3.13 5.25
C ILE A 217 3.18 1.69 4.99
N PRO A 218 2.93 0.88 6.04
CA PRO A 218 2.51 -0.50 5.86
C PRO A 218 1.14 -0.61 5.21
N GLY A 219 0.90 -1.67 4.45
CA GLY A 219 -0.43 -1.97 3.91
C GLY A 219 -1.44 -2.24 5.01
N HIS A 220 -1.01 -2.96 6.06
CA HIS A 220 -1.81 -3.21 7.26
C HIS A 220 -1.01 -2.84 8.51
N TYR A 221 -1.63 -2.11 9.42
CA TYR A 221 -1.00 -1.84 10.70
C TYR A 221 -2.01 -1.45 11.78
N PHE A 222 -1.69 -1.84 13.01
CA PHE A 222 -2.29 -1.29 14.23
C PHE A 222 -1.34 -0.29 14.88
N ALA A 223 -1.91 0.64 15.66
CA ALA A 223 -1.21 1.72 16.33
C ALA A 223 -0.48 2.67 15.34
N ASP A 224 0.65 3.23 15.75
CA ASP A 224 1.40 4.20 14.95
C ASP A 224 2.25 3.53 13.86
N ILE A 225 2.46 4.24 12.76
CA ILE A 225 3.38 3.80 11.70
C ILE A 225 4.81 3.84 12.26
N PRO A 226 5.54 2.70 12.26
CA PRO A 226 6.92 2.67 12.73
C PRO A 226 7.84 3.55 11.88
N GLN A 227 8.90 4.07 12.49
CA GLN A 227 9.87 4.90 11.76
C GLN A 227 10.76 4.06 10.83
N GLY A 228 11.13 4.66 9.69
CA GLY A 228 12.08 4.06 8.74
C GLY A 228 11.69 2.66 8.28
N VAL A 229 12.60 1.71 8.41
CA VAL A 229 12.46 0.32 7.93
C VAL A 229 11.92 -0.66 8.97
N GLU A 230 11.50 -0.20 10.15
CA GLU A 230 11.17 -1.11 11.26
C GLU A 230 9.97 -2.02 10.94
N ALA A 231 8.95 -1.52 10.22
CA ALA A 231 7.83 -2.35 9.76
C ALA A 231 8.29 -3.45 8.79
N VAL A 232 9.20 -3.14 7.88
CA VAL A 232 9.78 -4.12 6.93
C VAL A 232 10.57 -5.19 7.67
N LYS A 233 11.38 -4.80 8.66
CA LYS A 233 12.13 -5.73 9.49
C LYS A 233 11.21 -6.62 10.33
N PHE A 234 10.16 -6.03 10.90
CA PHE A 234 9.16 -6.77 11.66
C PHE A 234 8.52 -7.85 10.81
N THR A 235 7.98 -7.49 9.63
CA THR A 235 7.32 -8.46 8.74
C THR A 235 8.28 -9.56 8.31
N LYS A 236 9.51 -9.21 7.91
CA LYS A 236 10.53 -10.20 7.54
C LYS A 236 10.80 -11.18 8.67
N THR A 237 11.09 -10.67 9.87
CA THR A 237 11.41 -11.52 11.04
C THR A 237 10.20 -12.38 11.44
N TYR A 238 8.98 -11.85 11.28
CA TYR A 238 7.76 -12.61 11.54
C TYR A 238 7.62 -13.79 10.57
N LEU A 239 7.81 -13.57 9.26
CA LEU A 239 7.76 -14.64 8.25
C LEU A 239 8.83 -15.71 8.47
N GLU A 240 10.05 -15.32 8.81
CA GLU A 240 11.12 -16.26 9.14
C GLU A 240 10.78 -17.14 10.36
N LYS A 241 10.21 -16.54 11.42
CA LYS A 241 9.76 -17.28 12.61
C LYS A 241 8.53 -18.16 12.30
N PHE A 242 7.62 -17.68 11.46
CA PHE A 242 6.45 -18.45 11.05
C PHE A 242 6.88 -19.69 10.25
N GLU A 243 7.82 -19.57 9.31
CA GLU A 243 8.40 -20.69 8.57
C GLU A 243 9.08 -21.70 9.51
N GLN A 244 9.85 -21.21 10.48
CA GLN A 244 10.45 -22.06 11.50
C GLN A 244 9.38 -22.77 12.36
N ALA A 245 8.31 -22.07 12.72
CA ALA A 245 7.21 -22.66 13.48
C ALA A 245 6.51 -23.78 12.69
N ILE A 246 6.21 -23.57 11.40
CA ILE A 246 5.64 -24.59 10.50
C ILE A 246 6.56 -25.81 10.44
N SER A 247 7.83 -25.62 10.12
CA SER A 247 8.79 -26.73 9.89
C SER A 247 9.04 -27.59 11.12
N THR A 248 8.74 -27.08 12.32
CA THR A 248 8.99 -27.76 13.61
C THR A 248 7.71 -28.12 14.37
N SER A 249 6.53 -27.97 13.74
CA SER A 249 5.23 -28.30 14.35
C SER A 249 4.56 -29.47 13.64
N LYS A 250 3.68 -30.18 14.35
CA LYS A 250 2.92 -31.30 13.82
C LYS A 250 1.52 -30.87 13.35
N ASP A 251 1.02 -29.76 13.85
CA ASP A 251 -0.32 -29.23 13.61
C ASP A 251 -0.34 -27.69 13.75
N SER A 252 -1.45 -27.08 13.31
CA SER A 252 -1.65 -25.63 13.36
C SER A 252 -1.65 -25.08 14.78
N ALA A 253 -2.17 -25.84 15.76
CA ALA A 253 -2.23 -25.42 17.15
C ALA A 253 -0.83 -25.19 17.74
N GLN A 254 0.15 -26.04 17.37
CA GLN A 254 1.55 -25.86 17.78
C GLN A 254 2.18 -24.66 17.09
N VAL A 255 1.88 -24.38 15.80
CA VAL A 255 2.33 -23.17 15.09
C VAL A 255 1.82 -21.93 15.82
N VAL A 256 0.51 -21.86 16.09
CA VAL A 256 -0.13 -20.75 16.81
C VAL A 256 0.52 -20.56 18.18
N SER A 257 0.71 -21.63 18.96
CA SER A 257 1.34 -21.55 20.29
C SER A 257 2.74 -20.96 20.25
N LYS A 258 3.56 -21.36 19.27
CA LYS A 258 4.92 -20.81 19.07
C LYS A 258 4.89 -19.33 18.69
N MET A 259 4.02 -18.94 17.76
CA MET A 259 3.92 -17.57 17.31
C MET A 259 3.37 -16.64 18.40
N VAL A 260 2.34 -17.06 19.16
CA VAL A 260 1.82 -16.30 20.30
C VAL A 260 2.88 -16.17 21.40
N THR A 261 3.69 -17.21 21.64
CA THR A 261 4.82 -17.15 22.59
C THR A 261 5.87 -16.13 22.13
N ALA A 262 6.15 -16.09 20.82
CA ALA A 262 7.13 -15.14 20.24
C ALA A 262 6.60 -13.69 20.19
N TYR A 263 5.27 -13.54 20.09
CA TYR A 263 4.59 -12.25 19.93
C TYR A 263 3.32 -12.17 20.80
N PRO A 264 3.44 -12.14 22.13
CA PRO A 264 2.30 -12.30 23.03
C PRO A 264 1.32 -11.12 23.06
N ALA A 265 1.74 -9.96 22.55
CA ALA A 265 0.95 -8.72 22.58
C ALA A 265 0.33 -8.35 21.22
N LEU A 266 0.57 -9.14 20.17
CA LEU A 266 0.02 -8.82 18.85
C LEU A 266 -1.48 -9.18 18.77
N PRO A 267 -2.34 -8.27 18.28
CA PRO A 267 -3.71 -8.57 17.89
C PRO A 267 -3.76 -9.40 16.58
N GLY A 268 -4.97 -9.88 16.20
CA GLY A 268 -5.16 -10.66 14.98
C GLY A 268 -4.83 -12.14 15.16
N LYS A 269 -5.08 -12.69 16.35
CA LYS A 269 -4.84 -14.12 16.61
C LYS A 269 -5.67 -15.04 15.71
N GLU A 270 -6.87 -14.62 15.36
CA GLU A 270 -7.76 -15.33 14.44
C GLU A 270 -7.15 -15.43 13.04
N ASP A 271 -6.48 -14.39 12.57
CA ASP A 271 -5.76 -14.36 11.30
C ASP A 271 -4.57 -15.33 11.33
N LEU A 272 -3.85 -15.39 12.45
CA LEU A 272 -2.78 -16.35 12.68
C LEU A 272 -3.32 -17.79 12.70
N GLU A 273 -4.46 -18.05 13.37
CA GLU A 273 -5.07 -19.38 13.47
C GLU A 273 -5.47 -19.89 12.08
N LEU A 274 -6.16 -19.06 11.28
CA LEU A 274 -6.53 -19.40 9.92
C LEU A 274 -5.28 -19.62 9.05
N SER A 275 -4.33 -18.70 9.11
CA SER A 275 -3.06 -18.81 8.38
C SER A 275 -2.31 -20.10 8.72
N ALA A 276 -2.26 -20.48 10.00
CA ALA A 276 -1.62 -21.71 10.44
C ALA A 276 -2.35 -22.97 9.92
N GLN A 277 -3.69 -23.00 10.01
CA GLN A 277 -4.49 -24.11 9.49
C GLN A 277 -4.28 -24.32 7.97
N VAL A 278 -4.30 -23.22 7.20
CA VAL A 278 -4.09 -23.28 5.75
C VAL A 278 -2.68 -23.77 5.43
N ASN A 279 -1.66 -23.21 6.08
CA ASN A 279 -0.27 -23.56 5.81
C ASN A 279 0.13 -24.97 6.33
N MET A 280 -0.61 -25.53 7.27
CA MET A 280 -0.45 -26.94 7.73
C MET A 280 -1.31 -27.93 6.94
N GLY A 281 -2.11 -27.45 5.96
CA GLY A 281 -2.98 -28.31 5.12
C GLY A 281 -4.24 -28.80 5.82
N GLU A 282 -4.61 -28.19 6.95
CA GLU A 282 -5.81 -28.54 7.72
C GLU A 282 -7.07 -27.83 7.20
N ARG A 283 -6.88 -26.82 6.37
CA ARG A 283 -7.96 -26.01 5.79
C ARG A 283 -7.61 -25.58 4.37
N THR A 284 -8.60 -25.59 3.48
CA THR A 284 -8.50 -24.96 2.14
C THR A 284 -8.88 -23.49 2.23
N TRP A 285 -8.18 -22.68 1.47
CA TRP A 285 -8.42 -21.25 1.38
C TRP A 285 -8.46 -20.80 -0.08
#